data_888185c2c7a7aa146f17bc18c18c8fa8
#
_entry.id   888185c2c7a7aa146f17bc18c18c8fa8
#
_cell.length_a   1.000
_cell.length_b   1.000
_cell.length_c   1.000
_cell.angle_alpha   90.00
_cell.angle_beta   90.00
_cell.angle_gamma   90.00
#
_symmetry.space_group_name_H-M   'P 1'
#
loop_
_entity.id
_entity.type
_entity.pdbx_description
1 polymer ?
#
loop_
_entity_poly.entity_id
_entity_poly.type
_entity_poly.pdbx_seq_one_letter_code
_entity_poly.pdbx_strand_id
1 'polypeptide(L)' 'MENVIASKEVQVETKHLCIEFRENNRGRFLRITETAHGRRNAVIIPSTGLADFTSALASVLNLANRAAPTAPAAPV' A
#
# COMPACT_ATOMS: atom_id res chain seq x y z
N MET A 1 0.93 8.09 -21.58
CA MET A 1 1.24 6.66 -21.45
C MET A 1 1.79 6.39 -20.06
N GLU A 2 1.30 5.36 -19.41
CA GLU A 2 1.79 5.01 -18.08
C GLU A 2 2.93 4.00 -18.15
N ASN A 3 3.95 4.25 -17.33
CA ASN A 3 5.06 3.32 -17.19
C ASN A 3 5.14 2.84 -15.74
N VAL A 4 5.41 1.56 -15.56
CA VAL A 4 5.68 1.01 -14.23
C VAL A 4 7.18 1.14 -13.97
N ILE A 5 7.51 1.92 -12.94
CA ILE A 5 8.91 2.15 -12.57
C ILE A 5 9.39 1.04 -11.65
N ALA A 6 8.56 0.63 -10.71
CA ALA A 6 8.88 -0.43 -9.75
C ALA A 6 7.58 -1.10 -9.31
N SER A 7 7.67 -2.37 -8.94
CA SER A 7 6.48 -3.15 -8.58
C SER A 7 6.86 -4.25 -7.61
N LYS A 8 6.01 -4.47 -6.62
CA LYS A 8 6.13 -5.58 -5.67
C LYS A 8 4.74 -6.16 -5.44
N GLU A 9 4.69 -7.47 -5.25
CA GLU A 9 3.45 -8.17 -4.95
C GLU A 9 3.59 -8.90 -3.63
N VAL A 10 2.51 -8.88 -2.84
CA VAL A 10 2.48 -9.53 -1.54
C VAL A 10 1.18 -10.30 -1.42
N GLN A 11 1.29 -11.57 -1.06
CA GLN A 11 0.13 -12.40 -0.77
C GLN A 11 -0.01 -12.47 0.75
N VAL A 12 -1.14 -12.02 1.27
CA VAL A 12 -1.43 -12.04 2.71
C VAL A 12 -2.76 -12.75 2.89
N GLU A 13 -2.71 -13.99 3.35
CA GLU A 13 -3.88 -14.86 3.51
C GLU A 13 -4.65 -14.95 2.18
N THR A 14 -5.89 -14.49 2.13
CA THR A 14 -6.70 -14.55 0.89
C THR A 14 -6.58 -13.29 0.05
N LYS A 15 -5.74 -12.33 0.47
CA LYS A 15 -5.60 -11.07 -0.22
C LYS A 15 -4.31 -11.01 -1.01
N HIS A 16 -4.40 -10.46 -2.20
CA HIS A 16 -3.25 -10.20 -3.04
C HIS A 16 -3.08 -8.69 -3.17
N LEU A 17 -1.89 -8.21 -2.83
CA LEU A 17 -1.59 -6.78 -2.90
C LEU A 17 -0.52 -6.55 -3.95
N CYS A 18 -0.76 -5.61 -4.84
CA CYS A 18 0.21 -5.18 -5.83
C CYS A 18 0.54 -3.73 -5.55
N ILE A 19 1.81 -3.45 -5.30
CA ILE A 19 2.28 -2.10 -4.98
C ILE A 19 3.15 -1.66 -6.15
N GLU A 20 2.71 -0.60 -6.84
CA GLU A 20 3.38 -0.13 -8.04
C GLU A 20 3.71 1.33 -7.94
N PHE A 21 4.94 1.69 -8.31
CA PHE A 21 5.30 3.08 -8.53
C PHE A 21 5.25 3.32 -10.02
N ARG A 22 4.41 4.24 -10.44
CA ARG A 22 4.09 4.45 -11.85
C ARG A 22 4.29 5.92 -12.23
N GLU A 23 4.36 6.14 -13.53
CA GLU A 23 4.56 7.47 -14.08
C GLU A 23 3.64 7.65 -15.28
N ASN A 24 3.07 8.83 -15.41
CA ASN A 24 2.29 9.21 -16.57
C ASN A 24 2.62 10.67 -16.94
N ASN A 25 1.85 11.25 -17.87
CA ASN A 25 2.09 12.62 -18.35
C ASN A 25 1.96 13.68 -17.25
N ARG A 26 1.24 13.35 -16.18
CA ARG A 26 0.99 14.30 -15.08
C ARG A 26 2.01 14.18 -13.96
N GLY A 27 2.80 13.10 -13.96
CA GLY A 27 3.81 12.89 -12.94
C GLY A 27 3.83 11.46 -12.44
N ARG A 28 4.36 11.29 -11.25
CA ARG A 28 4.53 9.97 -10.63
C ARG A 28 3.54 9.76 -9.51
N PHE A 29 3.18 8.50 -9.30
CA PHE A 29 2.23 8.14 -8.25
C PHE A 29 2.44 6.70 -7.81
N LEU A 30 2.01 6.43 -6.59
CA LEU A 30 1.99 5.08 -6.04
C LEU A 30 0.59 4.53 -6.25
N ARG A 31 0.51 3.30 -6.74
CA ARG A 31 -0.77 2.61 -6.88
C ARG A 31 -0.72 1.31 -6.08
N ILE A 32 -1.66 1.16 -5.17
CA ILE A 32 -1.79 -0.05 -4.37
C ILE A 32 -3.10 -0.72 -4.78
N THR A 33 -3.01 -1.93 -5.30
CA THR A 33 -4.19 -2.68 -5.74
C THR A 33 -4.37 -3.88 -4.84
N GLU A 34 -5.57 -4.02 -4.29
CA GLU A 34 -5.95 -5.17 -3.48
C GLU A 34 -6.91 -6.03 -4.28
N THR A 35 -6.65 -7.33 -4.33
CA THR A 35 -7.56 -8.30 -4.95
C THR A 35 -7.90 -9.36 -3.91
N ALA A 36 -9.20 -9.53 -3.65
CA ALA A 36 -9.69 -10.52 -2.68
C ALA A 36 -11.11 -10.90 -3.04
N HIS A 37 -11.43 -12.18 -2.97
CA HIS A 37 -12.79 -12.70 -3.18
C HIS A 37 -13.44 -12.21 -4.48
N GLY A 38 -12.65 -12.18 -5.55
CA GLY A 38 -13.14 -11.74 -6.86
C GLY A 38 -13.35 -10.24 -6.99
N ARG A 39 -12.97 -9.46 -5.99
CA ARG A 39 -13.08 -8.00 -6.03
C ARG A 39 -11.71 -7.37 -6.08
N ARG A 40 -11.65 -6.20 -6.70
CA ARG A 40 -10.42 -5.47 -6.89
C ARG A 40 -10.62 -4.01 -6.49
N ASN A 41 -9.76 -3.52 -5.62
CA ASN A 41 -9.77 -2.13 -5.18
C ASN A 41 -8.40 -1.53 -5.37
N ALA A 42 -8.34 -0.25 -5.70
CA ALA A 42 -7.08 0.43 -5.88
C ALA A 42 -7.09 1.78 -5.18
N VAL A 43 -5.92 2.13 -4.64
CA VAL A 43 -5.68 3.43 -4.03
C VAL A 43 -4.53 4.07 -4.78
N ILE A 44 -4.68 5.35 -5.11
CA ILE A 44 -3.65 6.10 -5.83
C ILE A 44 -3.19 7.24 -4.95
N ILE A 45 -1.88 7.32 -4.75
CA ILE A 45 -1.26 8.37 -3.95
C ILE A 45 -0.27 9.11 -4.83
N PRO A 46 -0.54 10.38 -5.18
CA PRO A 46 0.40 11.18 -5.96
C PRO A 46 1.75 11.28 -5.26
N SER A 47 2.82 11.42 -6.04
CA SER A 47 4.17 11.50 -5.48
C SER A 47 4.34 12.63 -4.48
N THR A 48 3.57 13.71 -4.64
CA THR A 48 3.61 14.85 -3.72
C THR A 48 3.13 14.51 -2.32
N GLY A 49 2.39 13.41 -2.16
CA GLY A 49 1.89 12.98 -0.86
C GLY A 49 2.60 11.76 -0.30
N LEU A 50 3.61 11.23 -0.98
CA LEU A 50 4.26 9.99 -0.56
C LEU A 50 5.01 10.11 0.76
N ALA A 51 5.70 11.22 0.99
CA ALA A 51 6.43 11.43 2.24
C ALA A 51 5.46 11.40 3.43
N ASP A 52 4.32 12.08 3.30
CA ASP A 52 3.31 12.09 4.34
C ASP A 52 2.67 10.71 4.52
N PHE A 53 2.41 10.03 3.43
CA PHE A 53 1.82 8.70 3.47
C PHE A 53 2.74 7.70 4.18
N THR A 54 4.01 7.66 3.80
CA THR A 54 4.96 6.72 4.41
C THR A 54 5.20 7.04 5.87
N SER A 55 5.25 8.33 6.22
CA SER A 55 5.40 8.76 7.59
C SER A 55 4.20 8.36 8.44
N ALA A 56 3.00 8.57 7.93
CA ALA A 56 1.78 8.18 8.63
C ALA A 56 1.70 6.67 8.81
N LEU A 57 2.03 5.90 7.78
CA LEU A 57 2.03 4.45 7.86
C LEU A 57 3.00 3.96 8.92
N ALA A 58 4.22 4.49 8.93
CA ALA A 58 5.22 4.12 9.93
C ALA A 58 4.75 4.46 11.35
N SER A 59 4.12 5.62 11.52
CA SER A 59 3.58 6.04 12.82
C SER A 59 2.48 5.10 13.30
N VAL A 60 1.56 4.75 12.43
CA VAL A 60 0.46 3.84 12.80
C VAL A 60 1.01 2.48 13.22
N LEU A 61 1.95 1.93 12.45
CA LEU A 61 2.55 0.64 12.77
C LEU A 61 3.33 0.68 14.09
N ASN A 62 4.03 1.77 14.33
CA ASN A 62 4.80 1.96 15.57
C ASN A 62 3.87 2.06 16.78
N LEU A 63 2.78 2.81 16.65
CA LEU A 63 1.79 2.92 17.73
C LEU A 63 1.10 1.59 18.00
N ALA A 64 0.78 0.84 16.95
CA ALA A 64 0.16 -0.47 17.10
C ALA A 64 1.07 -1.43 17.87
N ASN A 65 2.36 -1.42 17.56
CA ASN A 65 3.34 -2.28 18.25
C ASN A 65 3.45 -1.92 19.73
N ARG A 66 3.36 -0.66 20.08
CA ARG A 66 3.41 -0.22 21.47
C ARG A 66 2.13 -0.54 22.23
N ALA A 67 0.99 -0.42 21.56
CA ALA A 67 -0.32 -0.60 22.19
C ALA A 67 -0.67 -2.06 22.42
N ALA A 68 -0.23 -2.96 21.53
CA ALA A 68 -0.59 -4.37 21.61
C ALA A 68 0.60 -5.25 21.23
N PRO A 69 1.67 -5.22 22.03
CA PRO A 69 2.93 -5.86 21.64
C PRO A 69 2.86 -7.38 21.56
N THR A 70 1.91 -8.02 22.20
CA THR A 70 1.86 -9.49 22.28
C THR A 70 0.68 -10.10 21.54
N ALA A 71 -0.28 -9.30 21.13
CA ALA A 71 -1.47 -9.81 20.45
C ALA A 71 -1.21 -9.87 18.95
N PRO A 72 -1.45 -11.03 18.31
CA PRO A 72 -1.38 -11.08 16.85
C PRO A 72 -2.47 -10.23 16.26
N ALA A 73 -2.20 -9.64 15.09
CA ALA A 73 -3.19 -8.87 14.39
C ALA A 73 -4.34 -9.78 13.97
N ALA A 74 -5.56 -9.27 14.03
CA ALA A 74 -6.70 -10.02 13.55
C ALA A 74 -6.58 -10.21 12.03
N PRO A 75 -7.03 -11.36 11.51
CA PRO A 75 -7.04 -11.58 10.07
C PRO A 75 -7.90 -10.54 9.37
N VAL A 76 -7.48 -10.14 8.22
CA VAL A 76 -8.16 -9.08 7.47
C VAL A 76 -9.12 -9.68 6.47
#